data_19fa81aeb9b092348fd2c3dcdb57a321
#
_entry.id   19fa81aeb9b092348fd2c3dcdb57a321
#
_cell.length_a   1.000
_cell.length_b   1.000
_cell.length_c   1.000
_cell.angle_alpha   90.00
_cell.angle_beta   90.00
_cell.angle_gamma   90.00
#
_symmetry.space_group_name_H-M   'P 1'
#
loop_
_entity.id
_entity.type
_entity.pdbx_description
1 polymer ?
#
loop_
_entity_poly.entity_id
_entity_poly.type
_entity_poly.pdbx_seq_one_letter_code
_entity_poly.pdbx_strand_id
1 'polypeptide(L)'
;GAQGEPCTCGRKGHLEGITAGPQIHRRYLAKGGDPEVPDAREVERRAAAGDRIAQGVYRDSAVCLGRALAGLVTVIDPDVVVVSGGLARAGDLWWEPLRQTFAAEIIDPLAPIKILPATLGTTAPIVGAARGALALAASNDNHRP
;
A
#
# COMPACT_ATOMS: atom_id res chain seq x y z
N GLY A 1 5.13 -14.25 -2.03
CA GLY A 1 5.79 -13.34 -1.13
C GLY A 1 6.74 -12.40 -1.84
N ALA A 2 7.42 -11.53 -1.12
CA ALA A 2 8.36 -10.54 -1.66
C ALA A 2 9.71 -11.15 -2.13
N GLN A 3 9.74 -12.42 -2.45
CA GLN A 3 10.79 -13.20 -3.16
C GLN A 3 12.24 -12.87 -2.75
N GLY A 4 12.51 -12.83 -1.45
CA GLY A 4 13.87 -12.61 -0.95
C GLY A 4 14.33 -11.15 -0.91
N GLU A 5 13.46 -10.19 -1.23
CA GLU A 5 13.77 -8.76 -1.08
C GLU A 5 14.11 -8.44 0.39
N PRO A 6 15.20 -7.67 0.63
CA PRO A 6 15.56 -7.28 1.97
C PRO A 6 14.50 -6.36 2.59
N CYS A 7 14.23 -6.56 3.87
CA CYS A 7 13.35 -5.71 4.67
C CYS A 7 14.16 -4.89 5.69
N THR A 8 13.64 -3.74 6.09
CA THR A 8 14.24 -2.87 7.12
C THR A 8 14.43 -3.55 8.47
N CYS A 9 13.67 -4.62 8.76
CA CYS A 9 13.82 -5.41 9.99
C CYS A 9 15.05 -6.37 9.99
N GLY A 10 15.89 -6.35 8.92
CA GLY A 10 17.05 -7.22 8.76
C GLY A 10 16.77 -8.59 8.15
N ARG A 11 15.50 -8.95 7.95
CA ARG A 11 15.10 -10.21 7.30
C ARG A 11 14.77 -9.99 5.82
N LYS A 12 14.36 -11.06 5.12
CA LYS A 12 13.98 -11.04 3.70
C LYS A 12 12.55 -11.55 3.49
N GLY A 13 11.94 -11.16 2.38
CA GLY A 13 10.65 -11.68 1.93
C GLY A 13 9.42 -11.05 2.58
N HIS A 14 9.58 -10.02 3.40
CA HIS A 14 8.45 -9.27 3.95
C HIS A 14 7.86 -8.32 2.89
N LEU A 15 6.53 -8.17 2.94
CA LEU A 15 5.78 -7.30 2.02
C LEU A 15 6.32 -5.86 2.02
N GLU A 16 6.66 -5.31 3.17
CA GLU A 16 7.26 -3.98 3.31
C GLU A 16 8.51 -3.80 2.45
N GLY A 17 9.37 -4.83 2.33
CA GLY A 17 10.59 -4.80 1.53
C GLY A 17 10.38 -4.52 0.04
N ILE A 18 9.14 -4.62 -0.44
CA ILE A 18 8.80 -4.39 -1.85
C ILE A 18 7.75 -3.29 -2.03
N THR A 19 6.85 -3.08 -1.06
CA THR A 19 5.71 -2.17 -1.21
C THR A 19 5.89 -0.81 -0.54
N ALA A 20 6.77 -0.67 0.45
CA ALA A 20 6.99 0.63 1.09
C ALA A 20 7.73 1.59 0.15
N GLY A 21 7.36 2.89 0.20
CA GLY A 21 7.97 3.92 -0.65
C GLY A 21 9.50 3.92 -0.62
N PRO A 22 10.17 3.97 0.55
CA PRO A 22 11.63 3.89 0.63
C PRO A 22 12.22 2.62 -0.01
N GLN A 23 11.49 1.51 0.00
CA GLN A 23 11.95 0.27 -0.62
C GLN A 23 11.76 0.28 -2.14
N ILE A 24 10.74 0.95 -2.66
CA ILE A 24 10.57 1.19 -4.10
C ILE A 24 11.78 1.98 -4.62
N HIS A 25 12.15 3.07 -3.94
CA HIS A 25 13.34 3.86 -4.29
C HIS A 25 14.62 3.02 -4.24
N ARG A 26 14.87 2.32 -3.15
CA ARG A 26 16.04 1.43 -3.03
C ARG A 26 16.10 0.41 -4.17
N ARG A 27 14.98 -0.23 -4.50
CA ARG A 27 14.89 -1.22 -5.58
C ARG A 27 15.12 -0.59 -6.95
N TYR A 28 14.65 0.64 -7.16
CA TYR A 28 14.93 1.39 -8.37
C TYR A 28 16.44 1.57 -8.58
N LEU A 29 17.15 2.04 -7.55
CA LEU A 29 18.61 2.20 -7.61
C LEU A 29 19.33 0.85 -7.80
N ALA A 30 18.92 -0.19 -7.08
CA ALA A 30 19.51 -1.52 -7.17
C ALA A 30 19.33 -2.18 -8.55
N LYS A 31 18.30 -1.78 -9.31
CA LYS A 31 18.07 -2.25 -10.69
C LYS A 31 18.75 -1.40 -11.75
N GLY A 32 19.62 -0.49 -11.37
CA GLY A 32 20.38 0.38 -12.27
C GLY A 32 19.65 1.67 -12.66
N GLY A 33 18.70 2.09 -11.87
CA GLY A 33 18.09 3.42 -12.00
C GLY A 33 19.09 4.55 -11.74
N ASP A 34 18.74 5.77 -12.14
CA ASP A 34 19.57 6.94 -11.98
C ASP A 34 19.88 7.22 -10.50
N PRO A 35 21.16 7.26 -10.08
CA PRO A 35 21.57 7.46 -8.69
C PRO A 35 21.20 8.84 -8.12
N GLU A 36 20.93 9.83 -8.97
CA GLU A 36 20.55 11.18 -8.56
C GLU A 36 19.05 11.27 -8.16
N VAL A 37 18.28 10.20 -8.30
CA VAL A 37 16.89 10.14 -7.87
C VAL A 37 16.84 10.13 -6.35
N PRO A 38 16.18 11.13 -5.69
CA PRO A 38 16.30 11.30 -4.25
C PRO A 38 15.34 10.42 -3.44
N ASP A 39 14.18 10.07 -4.02
CA ASP A 39 13.12 9.38 -3.27
C ASP A 39 12.11 8.64 -4.18
N ALA A 40 11.13 7.98 -3.55
CA ALA A 40 10.09 7.24 -4.25
C ALA A 40 9.12 8.12 -5.06
N ARG A 41 8.95 9.40 -4.72
CA ARG A 41 8.09 10.32 -5.47
C ARG A 41 8.73 10.65 -6.82
N GLU A 42 10.04 10.83 -6.83
CA GLU A 42 10.77 11.02 -8.06
C GLU A 42 10.76 9.75 -8.92
N VAL A 43 10.86 8.57 -8.32
CA VAL A 43 10.67 7.29 -9.04
C VAL A 43 9.27 7.23 -9.68
N GLU A 44 8.21 7.65 -8.96
CA GLU A 44 6.85 7.72 -9.50
C GLU A 44 6.78 8.65 -10.72
N ARG A 45 7.33 9.86 -10.60
CA ARG A 45 7.36 10.83 -11.69
C ARG A 45 8.08 10.28 -12.93
N ARG A 46 9.19 9.59 -12.73
CA ARG A 46 9.96 8.94 -13.80
C ARG A 46 9.20 7.79 -14.44
N ALA A 47 8.49 6.99 -13.64
CA ALA A 47 7.62 5.95 -14.18
C ALA A 47 6.56 6.52 -15.10
N ALA A 48 5.91 7.63 -14.71
CA ALA A 48 4.94 8.35 -15.53
C ALA A 48 5.58 8.94 -16.82
N ALA A 49 6.87 9.32 -16.75
CA ALA A 49 7.64 9.82 -17.90
C ALA A 49 8.19 8.69 -18.81
N GLY A 50 7.92 7.42 -18.51
CA GLY A 50 8.31 6.28 -19.36
C GLY A 50 9.59 5.56 -18.96
N ASP A 51 10.22 5.89 -17.83
CA ASP A 51 11.38 5.14 -17.32
C ASP A 51 10.97 3.69 -17.01
N ARG A 52 11.53 2.74 -17.77
CA ARG A 52 11.19 1.31 -17.68
C ARG A 52 11.57 0.67 -16.35
N ILE A 53 12.67 1.12 -15.73
CA ILE A 53 13.10 0.60 -14.41
C ILE A 53 12.11 1.07 -13.36
N ALA A 54 11.75 2.35 -13.38
CA ALA A 54 10.75 2.93 -12.49
C ALA A 54 9.38 2.25 -12.64
N GLN A 55 8.90 2.08 -13.87
CA GLN A 55 7.65 1.34 -14.15
C GLN A 55 7.70 -0.09 -13.60
N GLY A 56 8.82 -0.78 -13.80
CA GLY A 56 9.01 -2.14 -13.31
C GLY A 56 8.90 -2.26 -11.80
N VAL A 57 9.58 -1.38 -11.04
CA VAL A 57 9.54 -1.43 -9.56
C VAL A 57 8.18 -1.05 -9.00
N TYR A 58 7.47 -0.11 -9.65
CA TYR A 58 6.09 0.25 -9.27
C TYR A 58 5.13 -0.91 -9.51
N ARG A 59 5.18 -1.51 -10.69
CA ARG A 59 4.35 -2.67 -11.04
C ARG A 59 4.61 -3.85 -10.09
N ASP A 60 5.87 -4.18 -9.82
CA ASP A 60 6.23 -5.26 -8.88
C ASP A 60 5.62 -5.03 -7.50
N SER A 61 5.69 -3.77 -7.01
CA SER A 61 5.10 -3.37 -5.74
C SER A 61 3.58 -3.58 -5.72
N ALA A 62 2.89 -3.13 -6.76
CA ALA A 62 1.45 -3.24 -6.92
C ALA A 62 0.99 -4.71 -6.99
N VAL A 63 1.65 -5.52 -7.79
CA VAL A 63 1.38 -6.96 -7.94
C VAL A 63 1.59 -7.69 -6.62
N CYS A 64 2.68 -7.40 -5.91
CA CYS A 64 2.96 -8.03 -4.62
C CYS A 64 1.90 -7.69 -3.57
N LEU A 65 1.47 -6.42 -3.52
CA LEU A 65 0.39 -6.00 -2.61
C LEU A 65 -0.95 -6.63 -3.00
N GLY A 66 -1.29 -6.68 -4.28
CA GLY A 66 -2.53 -7.30 -4.75
C GLY A 66 -2.65 -8.76 -4.31
N ARG A 67 -1.59 -9.55 -4.44
CA ARG A 67 -1.54 -10.94 -3.95
C ARG A 67 -1.70 -11.03 -2.43
N ALA A 68 -0.99 -10.18 -1.70
CA ALA A 68 -1.07 -10.17 -0.25
C ALA A 68 -2.48 -9.81 0.24
N LEU A 69 -3.12 -8.83 -0.40
CA LEU A 69 -4.49 -8.42 -0.09
C LEU A 69 -5.49 -9.53 -0.38
N ALA A 70 -5.37 -10.27 -1.49
CA ALA A 70 -6.24 -11.40 -1.80
C ALA A 70 -6.17 -12.48 -0.69
N GLY A 71 -4.97 -12.80 -0.22
CA GLY A 71 -4.79 -13.72 0.91
C GLY A 71 -5.39 -13.19 2.21
N LEU A 72 -5.14 -11.91 2.55
CA LEU A 72 -5.69 -11.29 3.76
C LEU A 72 -7.21 -11.21 3.75
N VAL A 73 -7.80 -10.81 2.62
CA VAL A 73 -9.25 -10.75 2.44
C VAL A 73 -9.88 -12.12 2.63
N THR A 74 -9.26 -13.17 2.11
CA THR A 74 -9.74 -14.55 2.28
C THR A 74 -9.78 -15.00 3.75
N VAL A 75 -8.88 -14.46 4.59
CA VAL A 75 -8.81 -14.83 6.02
C VAL A 75 -9.71 -13.93 6.89
N ILE A 76 -9.81 -12.64 6.56
CA ILE A 76 -10.47 -11.63 7.41
C ILE A 76 -11.93 -11.42 7.02
N ASP A 77 -12.29 -11.66 5.74
CA ASP A 77 -13.62 -11.43 5.17
C ASP A 77 -14.15 -10.00 5.43
N PRO A 78 -13.43 -8.96 5.01
CA PRO A 78 -13.85 -7.58 5.26
C PRO A 78 -14.88 -7.10 4.22
N ASP A 79 -15.72 -6.14 4.56
CA ASP A 79 -16.62 -5.47 3.61
C ASP A 79 -15.88 -4.63 2.56
N VAL A 80 -14.72 -4.09 2.91
CA VAL A 80 -13.93 -3.19 2.05
C VAL A 80 -12.46 -3.17 2.49
N VAL A 81 -11.56 -2.99 1.52
CA VAL A 81 -10.14 -2.72 1.77
C VAL A 81 -9.85 -1.27 1.47
N VAL A 82 -9.27 -0.53 2.42
CA VAL A 82 -8.85 0.85 2.22
C VAL A 82 -7.33 0.95 2.28
N VAL A 83 -6.71 1.39 1.17
CA VAL A 83 -5.27 1.61 1.09
C VAL A 83 -4.96 3.06 1.44
N SER A 84 -4.09 3.27 2.43
CA SER A 84 -3.65 4.58 2.89
C SER A 84 -2.13 4.77 2.70
N GLY A 85 -1.65 5.98 2.94
CA GLY A 85 -0.23 6.34 2.81
C GLY A 85 0.14 6.94 1.47
N GLY A 86 1.43 6.98 1.16
CA GLY A 86 1.97 7.62 -0.05
C GLY A 86 1.43 6.99 -1.34
N LEU A 87 1.42 5.67 -1.39
CA LEU A 87 0.97 4.89 -2.56
C LEU A 87 -0.53 4.97 -2.82
N ALA A 88 -1.34 5.36 -1.84
CA ALA A 88 -2.78 5.59 -2.07
C ALA A 88 -3.05 6.67 -3.12
N ARG A 89 -2.08 7.58 -3.34
CA ARG A 89 -2.15 8.66 -4.34
C ARG A 89 -1.39 8.34 -5.62
N ALA A 90 -0.78 7.16 -5.71
CA ALA A 90 -0.15 6.71 -6.95
C ALA A 90 -1.20 6.62 -8.06
N GLY A 91 -0.81 6.94 -9.29
CA GLY A 91 -1.69 6.86 -10.45
C GLY A 91 -1.99 5.43 -10.90
N ASP A 92 -2.66 5.31 -12.06
CA ASP A 92 -3.09 4.03 -12.63
C ASP A 92 -1.93 3.05 -12.89
N LEU A 93 -0.70 3.55 -13.10
CA LEU A 93 0.49 2.70 -13.22
C LEU A 93 0.70 1.76 -12.01
N TRP A 94 0.17 2.14 -10.85
CA TRP A 94 0.22 1.32 -9.64
C TRP A 94 -1.12 0.68 -9.31
N TRP A 95 -2.22 1.45 -9.40
CA TRP A 95 -3.55 0.97 -9.02
C TRP A 95 -4.07 -0.12 -9.96
N GLU A 96 -3.83 0.00 -11.25
CA GLU A 96 -4.33 -0.97 -12.22
C GLU A 96 -3.69 -2.36 -12.04
N PRO A 97 -2.34 -2.52 -11.97
CA PRO A 97 -1.73 -3.81 -11.67
C PRO A 97 -2.15 -4.40 -10.33
N LEU A 98 -2.37 -3.55 -9.30
CA LEU A 98 -2.85 -4.00 -7.99
C LEU A 98 -4.24 -4.63 -8.10
N ARG A 99 -5.19 -3.91 -8.73
CA ARG A 99 -6.57 -4.39 -8.89
C ARG A 99 -6.66 -5.63 -9.77
N GLN A 100 -5.93 -5.65 -10.87
CA GLN A 100 -5.86 -6.82 -11.76
C GLN A 100 -5.34 -8.05 -11.02
N THR A 101 -4.26 -7.90 -10.26
CA THR A 101 -3.69 -9.01 -9.49
C THR A 101 -4.61 -9.46 -8.38
N PHE A 102 -5.22 -8.52 -7.63
CA PHE A 102 -6.20 -8.86 -6.61
C PHE A 102 -7.37 -9.65 -7.19
N ALA A 103 -7.96 -9.18 -8.30
CA ALA A 103 -9.07 -9.84 -8.96
C ALA A 103 -8.71 -11.24 -9.51
N ALA A 104 -7.45 -11.44 -9.90
CA ALA A 104 -6.98 -12.74 -10.41
C ALA A 104 -6.68 -13.76 -9.29
N GLU A 105 -6.43 -13.30 -8.07
CA GLU A 105 -5.97 -14.15 -6.95
C GLU A 105 -7.05 -14.36 -5.87
N ILE A 106 -8.09 -13.51 -5.83
CA ILE A 106 -9.18 -13.62 -4.86
C ILE A 106 -10.12 -14.77 -5.22
N ILE A 107 -10.67 -15.44 -4.21
CA ILE A 107 -11.68 -16.47 -4.43
C ILE A 107 -13.02 -15.87 -4.87
N ASP A 108 -13.76 -16.56 -5.71
CA ASP A 108 -14.98 -16.05 -6.34
C ASP A 108 -16.02 -15.46 -5.37
N PRO A 109 -16.31 -16.07 -4.20
CA PRO A 109 -17.28 -15.50 -3.25
C PRO A 109 -16.91 -14.11 -2.74
N LEU A 110 -15.62 -13.76 -2.72
CA LEU A 110 -15.08 -12.48 -2.24
C LEU A 110 -14.71 -11.50 -3.36
N ALA A 111 -14.91 -11.88 -4.62
CA ALA A 111 -14.65 -11.04 -5.78
C ALA A 111 -15.35 -9.66 -5.76
N PRO A 112 -16.53 -9.48 -5.13
CA PRO A 112 -17.19 -8.17 -5.03
C PRO A 112 -16.50 -7.17 -4.10
N ILE A 113 -15.56 -7.61 -3.26
CA ILE A 113 -14.86 -6.74 -2.29
C ILE A 113 -14.04 -5.67 -3.02
N LYS A 114 -14.26 -4.42 -2.64
CA LYS A 114 -13.60 -3.27 -3.26
C LYS A 114 -12.31 -2.90 -2.57
N ILE A 115 -11.30 -2.56 -3.35
CA ILE A 115 -10.07 -1.93 -2.85
C ILE A 115 -10.11 -0.45 -3.25
N LEU A 116 -10.11 0.43 -2.26
CA LEU A 116 -10.29 1.87 -2.42
C LEU A 116 -9.10 2.66 -1.87
N PRO A 117 -8.72 3.79 -2.47
CA PRO A 117 -7.80 4.73 -1.85
C PRO A 117 -8.45 5.43 -0.67
N ALA A 118 -7.68 5.70 0.39
CA ALA A 118 -8.12 6.53 1.51
C ALA A 118 -8.33 7.99 1.07
N THR A 119 -9.46 8.58 1.46
CA THR A 119 -9.84 9.95 1.05
C THR A 119 -9.35 11.03 2.02
N LEU A 120 -9.08 10.71 3.29
CA LEU A 120 -8.63 11.65 4.32
C LEU A 120 -7.14 12.04 4.22
N GLY A 121 -6.39 11.42 3.31
CA GLY A 121 -4.99 11.71 3.08
C GLY A 121 -4.12 11.54 4.33
N THR A 122 -3.18 12.48 4.56
CA THR A 122 -2.23 12.43 5.70
C THR A 122 -2.86 12.78 7.05
N THR A 123 -4.08 13.32 7.06
CA THR A 123 -4.80 13.68 8.29
C THR A 123 -5.58 12.49 8.89
N ALA A 124 -5.74 11.40 8.17
CA ALA A 124 -6.52 10.24 8.60
C ALA A 124 -6.16 9.73 10.01
N PRO A 125 -4.88 9.57 10.40
CA PRO A 125 -4.53 9.08 11.74
C PRO A 125 -4.97 10.05 12.84
N ILE A 126 -4.83 11.36 12.61
CA ILE A 126 -5.21 12.40 13.59
C ILE A 126 -6.72 12.43 13.77
N VAL A 127 -7.48 12.40 12.67
CA VAL A 127 -8.95 12.37 12.70
C VAL A 127 -9.45 11.10 13.40
N GLY A 128 -8.86 9.96 13.10
CA GLY A 128 -9.21 8.69 13.75
C GLY A 128 -8.94 8.70 15.26
N ALA A 129 -7.78 9.19 15.68
CA ALA A 129 -7.42 9.30 17.09
C ALA A 129 -8.34 10.28 17.83
N ALA A 130 -8.64 11.44 17.24
CA ALA A 130 -9.54 12.44 17.83
C ALA A 130 -10.96 11.87 18.02
N ARG A 131 -11.50 11.18 17.02
CA ARG A 131 -12.83 10.53 17.14
C ARG A 131 -12.84 9.46 18.22
N GLY A 132 -11.80 8.64 18.32
CA GLY A 132 -11.67 7.63 19.38
C GLY A 132 -11.65 8.27 20.77
N ALA A 133 -10.86 9.32 20.96
CA ALA A 133 -10.80 10.05 22.22
C ALA A 133 -12.14 10.68 22.62
N LEU A 134 -12.84 11.30 21.67
CA LEU A 134 -14.18 11.89 21.92
C LEU A 134 -15.21 10.82 22.28
N ALA A 135 -15.19 9.68 21.63
CA ALA A 135 -16.09 8.57 21.95
C ALA A 135 -15.86 8.04 23.37
N LEU A 136 -14.58 7.88 23.78
CA LEU A 136 -14.22 7.47 25.13
C LEU A 136 -14.63 8.50 26.19
N ALA A 137 -14.45 9.80 25.92
CA ALA A 137 -14.87 10.86 26.83
C ALA A 137 -16.39 10.85 27.04
N ALA A 138 -17.18 10.73 25.96
CA ALA A 138 -18.62 10.67 26.03
C ALA A 138 -19.15 9.41 26.77
N SER A 139 -18.46 8.27 26.65
CA SER A 139 -18.85 7.06 27.39
C SER A 139 -18.56 7.17 28.90
N ASN A 140 -17.49 7.86 29.29
CA ASN A 140 -17.14 8.08 30.70
C ASN A 140 -18.09 9.06 31.41
N ASP A 141 -18.64 10.07 30.71
CA ASP A 141 -19.62 10.98 31.26
C ASP A 141 -20.96 10.31 31.60
N ASN A 142 -21.35 9.27 30.85
CA ASN A 142 -22.55 8.47 31.11
C ASN A 142 -22.45 7.51 32.32
N HIS A 143 -21.28 7.37 32.92
CA HIS A 143 -21.01 6.50 34.09
C HIS A 143 -20.64 7.28 35.35
N ARG A 144 -20.78 8.61 35.36
CA ARG A 144 -20.69 9.40 36.59
C ARG A 144 -22.02 9.34 37.32
N PRO A 145 -22.04 8.92 38.61
CA PRO A 145 -23.22 8.85 39.45
C PRO A 145 -23.82 10.22 39.70
#